data_081fb77d863245d427c371003a06260a
#
_entry.id   081fb77d863245d427c371003a06260a
#
_cell.length_a   1.000
_cell.length_b   1.000
_cell.length_c   1.000
_cell.angle_alpha   90.00
_cell.angle_beta   90.00
_cell.angle_gamma   90.00
#
_symmetry.space_group_name_H-M   'P 1'
#
loop_
_entity.id
_entity.type
_entity.pdbx_description
1 polymer ?
#
loop_
_entity_poly.entity_id
_entity_poly.type
_entity_poly.pdbx_seq_one_letter_code
_entity_poly.pdbx_strand_id
1 'polypeptide(L)'
;MYKRQQLLNAKESTVTLEDFAKGNILNNGTVSVGNKGGGVVNVSGSILAGVVCDKLLLKMTLQRYSGGYWEDVKYFSETRYNHSLLTKSYNVSVAKGYYYRVKAACLAYKGSVVESKSPMTNGIWID
;
A
#
# COMPACT_ATOMS: atom_id res chain seq x y z
N MET A 1 7.85 11.11 18.06
CA MET A 1 6.53 10.59 18.41
C MET A 1 5.59 10.60 17.22
N TYR A 2 4.76 9.59 17.09
CA TYR A 2 3.81 9.51 16.00
C TYR A 2 2.72 10.56 16.16
N LYS A 3 2.22 11.04 15.05
CA LYS A 3 1.27 12.15 15.03
C LYS A 3 -0.10 11.76 15.52
N ARG A 4 -0.72 12.65 16.28
CA ARG A 4 -2.03 12.39 16.85
C ARG A 4 -3.17 12.34 15.85
N GLN A 5 -3.04 12.97 14.70
CA GLN A 5 -4.08 12.87 13.71
C GLN A 5 -4.21 11.45 13.15
N GLN A 6 -3.27 10.57 13.49
CA GLN A 6 -3.43 9.16 13.23
C GLN A 6 -4.31 8.59 14.33
N LEU A 7 -5.58 8.59 14.12
CA LEU A 7 -6.56 8.38 15.17
C LEU A 7 -6.57 6.95 15.68
N LEU A 8 -6.73 6.79 17.00
CA LEU A 8 -6.78 5.46 17.63
C LEU A 8 -7.95 4.63 17.15
N ASN A 9 -9.06 5.27 16.81
CA ASN A 9 -10.27 4.56 16.39
C ASN A 9 -10.43 4.45 14.88
N ALA A 10 -9.44 4.86 14.11
CA ALA A 10 -9.47 4.68 12.67
C ALA A 10 -9.37 3.19 12.35
N LYS A 11 -10.27 2.68 11.51
CA LYS A 11 -10.30 1.26 11.13
C LYS A 11 -9.55 0.98 9.86
N GLU A 12 -9.29 1.99 9.05
CA GLU A 12 -8.52 1.84 7.83
C GLU A 12 -7.93 3.17 7.39
N SER A 13 -6.94 3.09 6.53
CA SER A 13 -6.37 4.24 5.84
C SER A 13 -6.11 3.83 4.40
N THR A 14 -6.56 4.65 3.46
CA THR A 14 -6.42 4.42 2.03
C THR A 14 -5.79 5.65 1.39
N VAL A 15 -4.83 5.40 0.52
CA VAL A 15 -4.25 6.43 -0.33
C VAL A 15 -4.50 6.05 -1.79
N THR A 16 -4.84 7.03 -2.63
CA THR A 16 -5.10 6.78 -4.05
C THR A 16 -3.94 7.28 -4.89
N LEU A 17 -3.69 6.61 -6.01
CA LEU A 17 -2.64 7.04 -6.95
C LEU A 17 -3.03 8.33 -7.66
N GLU A 18 -4.30 8.67 -7.69
CA GLU A 18 -4.79 9.91 -8.28
C GLU A 18 -4.31 11.15 -7.53
N ASP A 19 -3.94 11.00 -6.26
CA ASP A 19 -3.41 12.10 -5.44
C ASP A 19 -1.98 12.49 -5.83
N PHE A 20 -1.36 11.75 -6.74
CA PHE A 20 0.00 11.99 -7.20
C PHE A 20 -0.01 12.65 -8.57
N ALA A 21 1.12 13.21 -8.97
CA ALA A 21 1.26 13.78 -10.31
C ALA A 21 0.94 12.72 -11.35
N LYS A 22 0.11 13.08 -12.33
CA LYS A 22 -0.31 12.15 -13.36
C LYS A 22 0.82 11.80 -14.31
N GLY A 23 0.95 10.51 -14.60
CA GLY A 23 1.78 10.02 -15.68
C GLY A 23 0.93 9.70 -16.89
N ASN A 24 1.52 9.05 -17.89
CA ASN A 24 0.81 8.64 -19.09
C ASN A 24 0.16 7.27 -18.92
N ILE A 25 0.61 6.47 -17.97
CA ILE A 25 0.19 5.09 -17.80
C ILE A 25 -0.40 4.86 -16.41
N LEU A 26 0.31 5.26 -15.37
CA LEU A 26 0.02 4.92 -13.98
C LEU A 26 -0.74 6.05 -13.29
N ASN A 27 -2.05 6.08 -13.48
CA ASN A 27 -2.89 7.16 -12.99
C ASN A 27 -3.88 6.77 -11.91
N ASN A 28 -4.22 5.48 -11.81
CA ASN A 28 -5.26 5.02 -10.91
C ASN A 28 -4.76 3.87 -10.05
N GLY A 29 -5.37 3.73 -8.90
CA GLY A 29 -5.09 2.66 -7.97
C GLY A 29 -5.21 3.13 -6.54
N THR A 30 -5.09 2.17 -5.64
CA THR A 30 -5.20 2.43 -4.20
C THR A 30 -4.22 1.56 -3.45
N VAL A 31 -3.83 2.03 -2.27
CA VAL A 31 -3.11 1.22 -1.29
C VAL A 31 -3.80 1.46 0.05
N SER A 32 -4.07 0.39 0.78
CA SER A 32 -4.78 0.54 2.04
C SER A 32 -4.28 -0.42 3.11
N VAL A 33 -4.49 -0.01 4.36
CA VAL A 33 -4.28 -0.81 5.55
C VAL A 33 -5.58 -0.80 6.34
N GLY A 34 -6.02 -1.96 6.82
CA GLY A 34 -7.28 -2.08 7.53
C GLY A 34 -7.15 -2.94 8.78
N ASN A 35 -7.90 -2.57 9.82
CA ASN A 35 -8.00 -3.34 11.05
C ASN A 35 -9.17 -4.31 10.89
N LYS A 36 -8.88 -5.59 10.82
CA LYS A 36 -9.90 -6.63 10.68
C LYS A 36 -10.40 -7.17 12.02
N GLY A 37 -9.81 -6.69 13.12
CA GLY A 37 -10.12 -7.19 14.45
C GLY A 37 -9.25 -8.38 14.83
N GLY A 38 -9.15 -8.63 16.14
CA GLY A 38 -8.41 -9.78 16.66
C GLY A 38 -6.90 -9.76 16.37
N GLY A 39 -6.34 -8.60 16.13
CA GLY A 39 -4.92 -8.49 15.80
C GLY A 39 -4.60 -8.85 14.35
N VAL A 40 -5.59 -8.77 13.47
CA VAL A 40 -5.40 -9.05 12.04
C VAL A 40 -5.45 -7.73 11.26
N VAL A 41 -4.46 -7.52 10.43
CA VAL A 41 -4.34 -6.34 9.56
C VAL A 41 -4.51 -6.77 8.12
N ASN A 42 -5.34 -6.05 7.38
CA ASN A 42 -5.45 -6.23 5.93
C ASN A 42 -4.52 -5.25 5.23
N VAL A 43 -3.74 -5.78 4.30
CA VAL A 43 -2.84 -5.01 3.44
C VAL A 43 -3.31 -5.21 2.03
N SER A 44 -3.72 -4.16 1.34
CA SER A 44 -4.23 -4.30 -0.01
C SER A 44 -3.74 -3.20 -0.92
N GLY A 45 -3.62 -3.54 -2.20
CA GLY A 45 -3.20 -2.60 -3.21
C GLY A 45 -3.80 -2.92 -4.56
N SER A 46 -3.97 -1.90 -5.36
CA SER A 46 -4.54 -2.01 -6.70
C SER A 46 -3.84 -1.01 -7.62
N ILE A 47 -3.46 -1.48 -8.79
CA ILE A 47 -2.94 -0.65 -9.87
C ILE A 47 -3.87 -0.80 -11.06
N LEU A 48 -4.36 0.32 -11.57
CA LEU A 48 -5.13 0.33 -12.82
C LEU A 48 -4.42 1.26 -13.79
N ALA A 49 -3.86 0.66 -14.83
CA ALA A 49 -3.17 1.39 -15.89
C ALA A 49 -4.16 1.81 -16.98
N GLY A 50 -3.84 2.88 -17.70
CA GLY A 50 -4.66 3.36 -18.81
C GLY A 50 -4.54 2.51 -20.07
N VAL A 51 -3.53 1.63 -20.12
CA VAL A 51 -3.25 0.74 -21.26
C VAL A 51 -2.80 -0.59 -20.72
N VAL A 52 -2.84 -1.63 -21.57
CA VAL A 52 -2.23 -2.90 -21.23
C VAL A 52 -0.71 -2.70 -21.18
N CYS A 53 -0.12 -3.00 -20.04
CA CYS A 53 1.30 -2.84 -19.79
C CYS A 53 2.03 -4.15 -20.00
N ASP A 54 3.32 -4.06 -20.36
CA ASP A 54 4.17 -5.25 -20.47
C ASP A 54 4.34 -5.90 -19.10
N LYS A 55 4.41 -5.08 -18.06
CA LYS A 55 4.54 -5.56 -16.69
C LYS A 55 3.95 -4.54 -15.72
N LEU A 56 3.22 -5.03 -14.73
CA LEU A 56 2.81 -4.27 -13.55
C LEU A 56 3.46 -4.90 -12.34
N LEU A 57 4.00 -4.08 -11.45
CA LEU A 57 4.66 -4.55 -10.23
C LEU A 57 4.10 -3.77 -9.03
N LEU A 58 3.61 -4.51 -8.05
CA LEU A 58 3.09 -3.94 -6.81
C LEU A 58 3.92 -4.49 -5.66
N LYS A 59 4.62 -3.59 -4.96
CA LYS A 59 5.38 -3.93 -3.77
C LYS A 59 4.72 -3.24 -2.60
N MET A 60 4.47 -3.98 -1.52
CA MET A 60 3.86 -3.41 -0.31
C MET A 60 4.65 -3.87 0.90
N THR A 61 4.93 -2.94 1.79
CA THR A 61 5.59 -3.23 3.06
C THR A 61 4.69 -2.78 4.20
N LEU A 62 4.33 -3.72 5.06
CA LEU A 62 3.62 -3.41 6.31
C LEU A 62 4.66 -2.96 7.32
N GLN A 63 4.46 -1.79 7.91
CA GLN A 63 5.36 -1.22 8.89
C GLN A 63 4.65 -1.01 10.22
N ARG A 64 5.41 -1.13 11.30
CA ARG A 64 4.95 -0.91 12.67
C ARG A 64 5.74 0.22 13.30
N TYR A 65 5.06 1.11 14.01
CA TYR A 65 5.70 2.18 14.75
C TYR A 65 6.12 1.67 16.13
N SER A 66 7.41 1.67 16.39
CA SER A 66 7.96 1.15 17.64
C SER A 66 9.25 1.90 17.99
N GLY A 67 9.36 2.36 19.22
CA GLY A 67 10.57 3.01 19.70
C GLY A 67 10.93 4.30 18.97
N GLY A 68 9.96 5.01 18.43
CA GLY A 68 10.18 6.25 17.70
C GLY A 68 10.47 6.06 16.21
N TYR A 69 10.38 4.83 15.72
CA TYR A 69 10.71 4.50 14.32
C TYR A 69 9.65 3.60 13.72
N TRP A 70 9.50 3.73 12.39
CA TRP A 70 8.74 2.77 11.60
C TRP A 70 9.69 1.64 11.20
N GLU A 71 9.29 0.41 11.50
CA GLU A 71 10.07 -0.77 11.15
C GLU A 71 9.29 -1.68 10.24
N ASP A 72 9.98 -2.37 9.33
CA ASP A 72 9.34 -3.28 8.40
C ASP A 72 8.94 -4.55 9.14
N VAL A 73 7.69 -4.98 8.94
CA VAL A 73 7.14 -6.18 9.57
C VAL A 73 6.96 -7.28 8.55
N LYS A 74 6.43 -6.94 7.38
CA LYS A 74 6.11 -7.93 6.35
C LYS A 74 6.20 -7.27 4.98
N TYR A 75 6.71 -8.02 4.03
CA TYR A 75 6.89 -7.55 2.66
C TYR A 75 6.10 -8.42 1.69
N PHE A 76 5.43 -7.77 0.74
CA PHE A 76 4.66 -8.43 -0.31
C PHE A 76 5.09 -7.87 -1.65
N SER A 77 5.13 -8.74 -2.66
CA SER A 77 5.45 -8.34 -4.03
C SER A 77 4.64 -9.18 -4.99
N GLU A 78 3.98 -8.51 -5.93
CA GLU A 78 3.20 -9.16 -6.97
C GLU A 78 3.51 -8.55 -8.32
N THR A 79 3.52 -9.39 -9.34
CA THR A 79 3.83 -8.99 -10.71
C THR A 79 2.77 -9.58 -11.64
N ARG A 80 2.33 -8.79 -12.62
CA ARG A 80 1.51 -9.29 -13.72
C ARG A 80 2.10 -8.82 -15.04
N TYR A 81 2.10 -9.71 -16.01
CA TYR A 81 2.57 -9.40 -17.35
C TYR A 81 1.41 -9.28 -18.29
N ASN A 82 1.48 -8.30 -19.21
CA ASN A 82 0.48 -8.10 -20.26
C ASN A 82 -0.92 -7.86 -19.70
N HIS A 83 -1.01 -6.98 -18.69
CA HIS A 83 -2.26 -6.61 -18.05
C HIS A 83 -2.31 -5.13 -17.77
N SER A 84 -3.54 -4.62 -17.58
CA SER A 84 -3.78 -3.25 -17.15
C SER A 84 -4.23 -3.15 -15.69
N LEU A 85 -4.47 -4.28 -15.03
CA LEU A 85 -4.96 -4.31 -13.66
C LEU A 85 -4.17 -5.32 -12.84
N LEU A 86 -3.72 -4.90 -11.66
CA LEU A 86 -3.11 -5.76 -10.66
C LEU A 86 -3.69 -5.41 -9.30
N THR A 87 -4.36 -6.37 -8.66
CA THR A 87 -4.98 -6.18 -7.35
C THR A 87 -4.59 -7.33 -6.44
N LYS A 88 -4.17 -7.01 -5.22
CA LYS A 88 -3.84 -8.01 -4.20
C LYS A 88 -4.26 -7.54 -2.82
N SER A 89 -4.65 -8.51 -2.00
CA SER A 89 -5.08 -8.25 -0.63
C SER A 89 -4.60 -9.41 0.25
N TYR A 90 -4.03 -9.05 1.39
CA TYR A 90 -3.47 -10.03 2.33
C TYR A 90 -3.95 -9.71 3.73
N ASN A 91 -4.22 -10.75 4.51
CA ASN A 91 -4.49 -10.60 5.94
C ASN A 91 -3.30 -11.13 6.72
N VAL A 92 -2.83 -10.34 7.68
CA VAL A 92 -1.62 -10.63 8.44
C VAL A 92 -1.93 -10.53 9.93
N SER A 93 -1.60 -11.57 10.68
CA SER A 93 -1.68 -11.52 12.15
C SER A 93 -0.46 -10.78 12.67
N VAL A 94 -0.68 -9.80 13.53
CA VAL A 94 0.38 -8.92 14.03
C VAL A 94 0.28 -8.75 15.54
N ALA A 95 1.35 -8.24 16.13
CA ALA A 95 1.33 -7.85 17.54
C ALA A 95 0.39 -6.67 17.73
N LYS A 96 -0.42 -6.72 18.79
CA LYS A 96 -1.36 -5.66 19.14
C LYS A 96 -0.66 -4.55 19.91
N GLY A 97 -1.29 -3.36 19.91
CA GLY A 97 -0.78 -2.25 20.70
C GLY A 97 0.23 -1.38 19.96
N TYR A 98 0.14 -1.36 18.65
CA TYR A 98 1.02 -0.55 17.81
C TYR A 98 0.22 0.10 16.69
N TYR A 99 0.76 1.18 16.13
CA TYR A 99 0.31 1.71 14.86
C TYR A 99 0.95 0.92 13.72
N TYR A 100 0.18 0.67 12.68
CA TYR A 100 0.64 0.01 11.47
C TYR A 100 0.27 0.83 10.25
N ARG A 101 1.14 0.83 9.26
CA ARG A 101 0.89 1.48 7.97
C ARG A 101 1.45 0.64 6.84
N VAL A 102 1.03 0.95 5.63
CA VAL A 102 1.57 0.31 4.42
C VAL A 102 2.26 1.37 3.58
N LYS A 103 3.51 1.11 3.22
CA LYS A 103 4.17 1.86 2.16
C LYS A 103 4.28 0.96 0.96
N ALA A 104 4.13 1.54 -0.23
CA ALA A 104 4.10 0.75 -1.44
C ALA A 104 4.93 1.39 -2.54
N ALA A 105 5.26 0.57 -3.53
CA ALA A 105 5.81 1.02 -4.79
C ALA A 105 5.00 0.37 -5.89
N CYS A 106 4.41 1.21 -6.75
CA CYS A 106 3.59 0.78 -7.87
C CYS A 106 4.33 1.14 -9.14
N LEU A 107 4.61 0.16 -9.98
CA LEU A 107 5.39 0.36 -11.20
C LEU A 107 4.64 -0.20 -12.40
N ALA A 108 4.69 0.53 -13.51
CA ALA A 108 4.10 0.12 -14.78
C ALA A 108 5.15 0.25 -15.87
N TYR A 109 5.33 -0.82 -16.62
CA TYR A 109 6.33 -0.91 -17.70
C TYR A 109 5.61 -1.04 -19.03
N LYS A 110 5.92 -0.15 -19.97
CA LYS A 110 5.37 -0.20 -21.32
C LYS A 110 6.46 0.20 -22.32
N GLY A 111 6.95 -0.77 -23.08
CA GLY A 111 8.09 -0.54 -23.96
C GLY A 111 9.31 -0.10 -23.18
N SER A 112 9.86 1.05 -23.54
CA SER A 112 11.00 1.65 -22.82
C SER A 112 10.56 2.55 -21.68
N VAL A 113 9.26 2.73 -21.46
CA VAL A 113 8.72 3.64 -20.44
C VAL A 113 8.47 2.87 -19.16
N VAL A 114 8.93 3.44 -18.04
CA VAL A 114 8.62 2.95 -16.70
C VAL A 114 8.07 4.11 -15.91
N GLU A 115 6.87 3.94 -15.37
CA GLU A 115 6.29 4.91 -14.45
C GLU A 115 6.16 4.29 -13.07
N SER A 116 6.43 5.07 -12.04
CA SER A 116 6.36 4.58 -10.67
C SER A 116 5.75 5.62 -9.74
N LYS A 117 5.04 5.13 -8.72
CA LYS A 117 4.52 5.94 -7.63
C LYS A 117 4.74 5.20 -6.32
N SER A 118 4.98 5.95 -5.26
CA SER A 118 5.32 5.37 -3.96
C SER A 118 4.35 5.87 -2.89
N PRO A 119 3.10 5.41 -2.93
CA PRO A 119 2.10 5.84 -1.95
C PRO A 119 2.37 5.23 -0.58
N MET A 120 1.89 5.92 0.45
CA MET A 120 2.02 5.45 1.81
C MET A 120 0.75 5.84 2.57
N THR A 121 0.16 4.89 3.28
CA THR A 121 -1.04 5.15 4.08
C THR A 121 -0.67 5.89 5.37
N ASN A 122 -1.68 6.43 6.02
CA ASN A 122 -1.53 6.80 7.42
C ASN A 122 -1.42 5.54 8.27
N GLY A 123 -0.98 5.71 9.51
CA GLY A 123 -0.99 4.61 10.46
C GLY A 123 -2.36 4.43 11.08
N ILE A 124 -2.69 3.18 11.41
CA ILE A 124 -3.88 2.85 12.18
C ILE A 124 -3.48 2.06 13.41
N TRP A 125 -4.24 2.23 14.48
CA TRP A 125 -3.96 1.55 15.75
C TRP A 125 -4.57 0.14 15.74
N ILE A 126 -3.79 -0.84 16.14
CA ILE A 126 -4.24 -2.23 16.24
C ILE A 126 -4.26 -2.62 17.71
N ASP A 127 -5.45 -2.79 18.24
CA ASP A 127 -5.70 -3.15 19.64
C ASP A 127 -5.99 -4.64 19.82
#